data_1be43193397804dbdf21eb968bcdd364
#
_entry.id   1be43193397804dbdf21eb968bcdd364
#
_cell.length_a   1.000
_cell.length_b   1.000
_cell.length_c   1.000
_cell.angle_alpha   90.00
_cell.angle_beta   90.00
_cell.angle_gamma   90.00
#
_symmetry.space_group_name_H-M   'P 1'
#
loop_
_entity.id
_entity.type
_entity.pdbx_description
1 polymer ?
#
loop_
_entity_poly.entity_id
_entity_poly.type
_entity_poly.pdbx_seq_one_letter_code
_entity_poly.pdbx_strand_id
1 'polypeptide(L)'
;GTSSFCSFEEETAKRLGREVRAFAASAGGTVHAVTSRRTGERQASTLEEELGKSHSVHRWQPTGKESPYLGYLATADILVVTGDSESMLAEAAASGKPVYIYPLPECFPGTLGKVRERFREWVAARGTTGRSSYDASGSGRQAWQRRLCAFLLSRSLVLPPRNIKRLHQGLYRLGVARPFGTELVMKPCPALYEAERVAQQVRAI
;
A
#
# COMPACT_ATOMS: atom_id res chain seq x y z
N GLY A 1 -9.23 1.15 1.69
CA GLY A 1 -10.05 1.15 2.92
C GLY A 1 -9.43 1.94 4.05
N THR A 2 -10.14 2.12 5.15
CA THR A 2 -9.62 2.85 6.32
C THR A 2 -8.49 2.07 7.00
N SER A 3 -7.41 2.75 7.31
CA SER A 3 -6.24 2.19 8.00
C SER A 3 -5.76 3.13 9.10
N SER A 4 -4.72 2.76 9.85
CA SER A 4 -4.11 3.66 10.83
C SER A 4 -3.42 4.89 10.21
N PHE A 5 -3.26 4.93 8.89
CA PHE A 5 -2.55 5.98 8.16
C PHE A 5 -3.43 6.73 7.17
N CYS A 6 -4.54 6.13 6.74
CA CYS A 6 -5.43 6.70 5.74
C CYS A 6 -6.89 6.59 6.16
N SER A 7 -7.67 7.62 5.89
CA SER A 7 -9.13 7.61 6.04
C SER A 7 -9.78 7.29 4.70
N PHE A 8 -10.79 6.42 4.75
CA PHE A 8 -11.64 6.14 3.60
C PHE A 8 -13.09 6.41 3.99
N GLU A 9 -13.44 7.68 3.98
CA GLU A 9 -14.77 8.18 4.31
C GLU A 9 -15.65 8.23 3.06
N GLU A 10 -16.93 8.46 3.26
CA GLU A 10 -17.94 8.49 2.19
C GLU A 10 -17.59 9.49 1.09
N GLU A 11 -17.12 10.69 1.44
CA GLU A 11 -16.70 11.71 0.48
C GLU A 11 -15.48 11.26 -0.35
N THR A 12 -14.58 10.51 0.28
CA THR A 12 -13.44 9.89 -0.44
C THR A 12 -13.92 8.82 -1.41
N ALA A 13 -14.93 8.02 -1.03
CA ALA A 13 -15.53 7.01 -1.89
C ALA A 13 -16.24 7.64 -3.09
N LYS A 14 -16.98 8.73 -2.89
CA LYS A 14 -17.62 9.54 -3.96
C LYS A 14 -16.58 10.04 -4.95
N ARG A 15 -15.54 10.68 -4.44
CA ARG A 15 -14.47 11.21 -5.29
C ARG A 15 -13.78 10.10 -6.09
N LEU A 16 -13.40 9.00 -5.41
CA LEU A 16 -12.79 7.85 -6.07
C LEU A 16 -13.68 7.29 -7.18
N GLY A 17 -14.98 7.07 -6.91
CA GLY A 17 -15.92 6.54 -7.90
C GLY A 17 -16.01 7.41 -9.13
N ARG A 18 -16.19 8.72 -8.96
CA ARG A 18 -16.26 9.69 -10.08
C ARG A 18 -14.97 9.75 -10.89
N GLU A 19 -13.84 9.86 -10.22
CA GLU A 19 -12.54 9.99 -10.87
C GLU A 19 -12.13 8.72 -11.61
N VAL A 20 -12.35 7.53 -11.02
CA VAL A 20 -12.03 6.25 -11.67
C VAL A 20 -13.00 5.98 -12.83
N ARG A 21 -14.28 6.34 -12.72
CA ARG A 21 -15.23 6.26 -13.83
C ARG A 21 -14.80 7.14 -15.00
N ALA A 22 -14.42 8.39 -14.71
CA ALA A 22 -13.94 9.31 -15.76
C ALA A 22 -12.65 8.80 -16.42
N PHE A 23 -11.73 8.25 -15.60
CA PHE A 23 -10.50 7.64 -16.09
C PHE A 23 -10.77 6.43 -16.99
N ALA A 24 -11.68 5.53 -16.61
CA ALA A 24 -12.09 4.39 -17.44
C ALA A 24 -12.77 4.83 -18.75
N ALA A 25 -13.63 5.85 -18.67
CA ALA A 25 -14.29 6.40 -19.87
C ALA A 25 -13.27 6.98 -20.86
N SER A 26 -12.21 7.63 -20.38
CA SER A 26 -11.13 8.13 -21.27
C SER A 26 -10.35 7.01 -21.98
N ALA A 27 -10.36 5.80 -21.39
CA ALA A 27 -9.78 4.59 -21.98
C ALA A 27 -10.78 3.77 -22.83
N GLY A 28 -12.05 4.18 -22.90
CA GLY A 28 -13.11 3.37 -23.51
C GLY A 28 -13.40 2.06 -22.77
N GLY A 29 -13.06 2.01 -21.47
CA GLY A 29 -13.11 0.81 -20.66
C GLY A 29 -14.21 0.81 -19.59
N THR A 30 -14.29 -0.31 -18.87
CA THR A 30 -15.19 -0.52 -17.74
C THR A 30 -14.42 -0.72 -16.45
N VAL A 31 -15.04 -0.41 -15.30
CA VAL A 31 -14.44 -0.59 -13.98
C VAL A 31 -14.99 -1.84 -13.31
N HIS A 32 -14.09 -2.69 -12.83
CA HIS A 32 -14.38 -3.80 -11.96
C HIS A 32 -13.70 -3.56 -10.60
N ALA A 33 -14.46 -3.09 -9.63
CA ALA A 33 -13.93 -2.75 -8.32
C ALA A 33 -14.11 -3.89 -7.33
N VAL A 34 -13.12 -4.08 -6.46
CA VAL A 34 -13.20 -5.02 -5.33
C VAL A 34 -13.01 -4.24 -4.04
N THR A 35 -13.94 -4.39 -3.11
CA THR A 35 -13.79 -3.80 -1.79
C THR A 35 -13.05 -4.75 -0.85
N SER A 36 -12.55 -4.21 0.25
CA SER A 36 -11.87 -4.97 1.30
C SER A 36 -12.68 -4.95 2.59
N ARG A 37 -12.33 -5.79 3.55
CA ARG A 37 -12.88 -5.76 4.91
C ARG A 37 -12.86 -4.36 5.56
N ARG A 38 -11.92 -3.50 5.16
CA ARG A 38 -11.72 -2.15 5.70
C ARG A 38 -12.48 -1.06 4.95
N THR A 39 -13.17 -1.40 3.87
CA THR A 39 -13.86 -0.41 3.03
C THR A 39 -15.09 0.17 3.72
N GLY A 40 -15.82 -0.63 4.49
CA GLY A 40 -17.09 -0.23 5.08
C GLY A 40 -18.27 -0.34 4.12
N GLU A 41 -19.45 -0.62 4.65
CA GLU A 41 -20.65 -0.87 3.82
C GLU A 41 -21.17 0.39 3.14
N ARG A 42 -21.20 1.53 3.87
CA ARG A 42 -21.63 2.82 3.31
C ARG A 42 -20.72 3.26 2.16
N GLN A 43 -19.41 3.16 2.36
CA GLN A 43 -18.42 3.53 1.35
C GLN A 43 -18.50 2.62 0.12
N ALA A 44 -18.80 1.34 0.31
CA ALA A 44 -19.02 0.40 -0.79
C ALA A 44 -20.27 0.78 -1.60
N SER A 45 -21.40 1.09 -0.93
CA SER A 45 -22.63 1.55 -1.59
C SER A 45 -22.40 2.86 -2.36
N THR A 46 -21.76 3.82 -1.73
CA THR A 46 -21.41 5.10 -2.37
C THR A 46 -20.53 4.92 -3.60
N LEU A 47 -19.53 4.05 -3.51
CA LEU A 47 -18.66 3.74 -4.64
C LEU A 47 -19.46 3.10 -5.81
N GLU A 48 -20.39 2.20 -5.50
CA GLU A 48 -21.26 1.55 -6.49
C GLU A 48 -22.19 2.54 -7.16
N GLU A 49 -22.80 3.46 -6.39
CA GLU A 49 -23.64 4.53 -6.93
C GLU A 49 -22.87 5.46 -7.88
N GLU A 50 -21.68 5.90 -7.49
CA GLU A 50 -20.87 6.81 -8.29
C GLU A 50 -20.26 6.16 -9.55
N LEU A 51 -19.94 4.88 -9.48
CA LEU A 51 -19.50 4.13 -10.67
C LEU A 51 -20.65 3.92 -11.65
N GLY A 52 -21.87 3.64 -11.14
CA GLY A 52 -23.05 3.43 -11.95
C GLY A 52 -23.15 2.02 -12.56
N LYS A 53 -24.27 1.75 -13.24
CA LYS A 53 -24.69 0.40 -13.68
C LYS A 53 -23.79 -0.25 -14.76
N SER A 54 -23.02 0.53 -15.49
CA SER A 54 -22.08 0.01 -16.51
C SER A 54 -20.81 -0.57 -15.93
N HIS A 55 -20.62 -0.45 -14.63
CA HIS A 55 -19.46 -0.90 -13.90
C HIS A 55 -19.86 -1.92 -12.83
N SER A 56 -18.92 -2.64 -12.24
CA SER A 56 -19.21 -3.63 -11.20
C SER A 56 -18.42 -3.38 -9.93
N VAL A 57 -19.05 -3.58 -8.78
CA VAL A 57 -18.41 -3.54 -7.47
C VAL A 57 -18.64 -4.86 -6.77
N HIS A 58 -17.57 -5.62 -6.59
CA HIS A 58 -17.60 -6.81 -5.76
C HIS A 58 -17.34 -6.44 -4.30
N ARG A 59 -18.38 -6.59 -3.48
CA ARG A 59 -18.29 -6.32 -2.03
C ARG A 59 -17.61 -7.47 -1.31
N TRP A 60 -16.68 -7.14 -0.43
CA TRP A 60 -16.04 -8.11 0.43
C TRP A 60 -17.06 -8.82 1.31
N GLN A 61 -16.94 -10.15 1.42
CA GLN A 61 -17.80 -10.98 2.26
C GLN A 61 -16.96 -11.82 3.22
N PRO A 62 -17.34 -11.92 4.52
CA PRO A 62 -16.58 -12.66 5.52
C PRO A 62 -16.64 -14.19 5.34
N THR A 63 -17.64 -14.70 4.63
CA THR A 63 -17.90 -16.12 4.46
C THR A 63 -17.40 -16.62 3.12
N GLY A 64 -16.11 -16.84 2.98
CA GLY A 64 -15.47 -17.78 2.06
C GLY A 64 -15.95 -17.90 0.60
N LYS A 65 -16.82 -17.02 0.10
CA LYS A 65 -17.11 -16.95 -1.33
C LYS A 65 -15.87 -16.45 -2.04
N GLU A 66 -15.48 -17.13 -3.09
CA GLU A 66 -14.32 -16.76 -3.89
C GLU A 66 -14.39 -15.31 -4.33
N SER A 67 -13.40 -14.54 -3.90
CA SER A 67 -13.25 -13.17 -4.34
C SER A 67 -12.77 -13.17 -5.80
N PRO A 68 -13.37 -12.42 -6.71
CA PRO A 68 -12.90 -12.31 -8.09
C PRO A 68 -11.58 -11.53 -8.21
N TYR A 69 -10.98 -11.14 -7.10
CA TYR A 69 -9.78 -10.29 -7.06
C TYR A 69 -8.63 -10.81 -7.93
N LEU A 70 -8.30 -12.11 -7.79
CA LEU A 70 -7.22 -12.70 -8.59
C LEU A 70 -7.58 -12.76 -10.08
N GLY A 71 -8.86 -13.01 -10.39
CA GLY A 71 -9.36 -12.97 -11.77
C GLY A 71 -9.23 -11.57 -12.38
N TYR A 72 -9.64 -10.55 -11.62
CA TYR A 72 -9.50 -9.15 -12.09
C TYR A 72 -8.03 -8.74 -12.18
N LEU A 73 -7.18 -9.16 -11.25
CA LEU A 73 -5.75 -8.92 -11.33
C LEU A 73 -5.14 -9.53 -12.60
N ALA A 74 -5.62 -10.74 -12.99
CA ALA A 74 -5.14 -11.43 -14.17
C ALA A 74 -5.67 -10.85 -15.48
N THR A 75 -6.92 -10.35 -15.53
CA THR A 75 -7.60 -9.97 -16.78
C THR A 75 -7.67 -8.45 -17.02
N ALA A 76 -7.52 -7.61 -16.01
CA ALA A 76 -7.57 -6.16 -16.18
C ALA A 76 -6.44 -5.65 -17.07
N ASP A 77 -6.71 -4.65 -17.91
CA ASP A 77 -5.70 -3.96 -18.72
C ASP A 77 -4.93 -2.92 -17.90
N ILE A 78 -5.59 -2.33 -16.91
CA ILE A 78 -5.04 -1.30 -16.01
C ILE A 78 -5.50 -1.60 -14.59
N LEU A 79 -4.61 -1.40 -13.63
CA LEU A 79 -4.89 -1.58 -12.22
C LEU A 79 -4.86 -0.23 -11.50
N VAL A 80 -5.96 0.12 -10.83
CA VAL A 80 -6.02 1.27 -9.92
C VAL A 80 -6.10 0.75 -8.50
N VAL A 81 -5.08 1.03 -7.70
CA VAL A 81 -4.96 0.53 -6.33
C VAL A 81 -4.95 1.70 -5.35
N THR A 82 -5.81 1.65 -4.33
CA THR A 82 -5.76 2.65 -3.25
C THR A 82 -4.47 2.53 -2.44
N GLY A 83 -3.84 3.66 -2.15
CA GLY A 83 -2.49 3.73 -1.60
C GLY A 83 -2.33 3.27 -0.13
N ASP A 84 -3.34 2.62 0.46
CA ASP A 84 -3.33 2.14 1.85
C ASP A 84 -2.93 0.67 2.02
N SER A 85 -2.87 -0.11 0.94
CA SER A 85 -2.67 -1.55 0.97
C SER A 85 -1.33 -1.97 0.35
N GLU A 86 -0.33 -2.20 1.20
CA GLU A 86 1.00 -2.64 0.76
C GLU A 86 0.97 -3.97 -0.01
N SER A 87 0.13 -4.94 0.42
CA SER A 87 0.01 -6.23 -0.24
C SER A 87 -0.60 -6.12 -1.63
N MET A 88 -1.70 -5.37 -1.78
CA MET A 88 -2.35 -5.18 -3.08
C MET A 88 -1.44 -4.40 -4.04
N LEU A 89 -0.67 -3.44 -3.53
CA LEU A 89 0.33 -2.72 -4.34
C LEU A 89 1.45 -3.66 -4.80
N ALA A 90 1.93 -4.54 -3.94
CA ALA A 90 2.95 -5.52 -4.30
C ALA A 90 2.45 -6.53 -5.35
N GLU A 91 1.23 -7.04 -5.18
CA GLU A 91 0.61 -7.97 -6.13
C GLU A 91 0.34 -7.30 -7.49
N ALA A 92 -0.19 -6.06 -7.48
CA ALA A 92 -0.37 -5.28 -8.68
C ALA A 92 0.97 -5.00 -9.40
N ALA A 93 2.00 -4.63 -8.65
CA ALA A 93 3.34 -4.39 -9.18
C ALA A 93 3.98 -5.65 -9.79
N ALA A 94 3.68 -6.83 -9.23
CA ALA A 94 4.16 -8.10 -9.76
C ALA A 94 3.46 -8.52 -11.06
N SER A 95 2.29 -7.96 -11.37
CA SER A 95 1.52 -8.31 -12.57
C SER A 95 2.15 -7.81 -13.87
N GLY A 96 3.05 -6.83 -13.84
CA GLY A 96 3.63 -6.18 -15.02
C GLY A 96 2.65 -5.28 -15.79
N LYS A 97 1.44 -5.08 -15.28
CA LYS A 97 0.42 -4.23 -15.89
C LYS A 97 0.61 -2.76 -15.52
N PRO A 98 0.02 -1.81 -16.26
CA PRO A 98 -0.06 -0.42 -15.83
C PRO A 98 -0.76 -0.30 -14.48
N VAL A 99 -0.05 0.20 -13.46
CA VAL A 99 -0.55 0.37 -12.09
C VAL A 99 -0.62 1.85 -11.76
N TYR A 100 -1.78 2.30 -11.28
CA TYR A 100 -2.01 3.64 -10.78
C TYR A 100 -2.31 3.59 -9.28
N ILE A 101 -1.59 4.38 -8.49
CA ILE A 101 -1.82 4.48 -7.05
C ILE A 101 -2.73 5.66 -6.77
N TYR A 102 -3.94 5.36 -6.27
CA TYR A 102 -4.91 6.38 -5.88
C TYR A 102 -4.58 6.90 -4.47
N PRO A 103 -4.31 8.21 -4.32
CA PRO A 103 -3.97 8.76 -3.02
C PRO A 103 -5.20 8.82 -2.11
N LEU A 104 -5.10 8.29 -0.90
CA LEU A 104 -6.11 8.46 0.14
C LEU A 104 -5.73 9.59 1.10
N PRO A 105 -6.71 10.30 1.70
CA PRO A 105 -6.46 11.27 2.74
C PRO A 105 -5.72 10.63 3.92
N GLU A 106 -4.69 11.32 4.42
CA GLU A 106 -3.94 10.86 5.59
C GLU A 106 -4.75 11.04 6.85
N CYS A 107 -4.78 10.01 7.70
CA CYS A 107 -5.21 10.16 9.07
C CYS A 107 -4.10 10.86 9.86
N PHE A 108 -4.37 12.04 10.36
CA PHE A 108 -3.47 12.67 11.31
C PHE A 108 -3.68 12.02 12.68
N PRO A 109 -2.71 11.25 13.18
CA PRO A 109 -2.80 10.74 14.54
C PRO A 109 -2.88 11.92 15.50
N GLY A 110 -3.81 11.87 16.45
CA GLY A 110 -3.88 12.86 17.54
C GLY A 110 -2.51 13.00 18.24
N THR A 111 -2.38 13.95 19.16
CA THR A 111 -1.10 14.26 19.85
C THR A 111 -0.39 13.02 20.39
N LEU A 112 -1.14 12.10 20.98
CA LEU A 112 -0.60 10.82 21.49
C LEU A 112 -0.08 9.90 20.37
N GLY A 113 -0.77 9.89 19.24
CA GLY A 113 -0.36 9.15 18.05
C GLY A 113 0.94 9.68 17.44
N LYS A 114 1.12 11.01 17.39
CA LYS A 114 2.36 11.65 16.92
C LYS A 114 3.54 11.33 17.84
N VAL A 115 3.35 11.32 19.16
CA VAL A 115 4.39 10.92 20.11
C VAL A 115 4.78 9.46 19.92
N ARG A 116 3.79 8.56 19.75
CA ARG A 116 4.04 7.14 19.51
C ARG A 116 4.77 6.90 18.18
N GLU A 117 4.43 7.65 17.13
CA GLU A 117 5.08 7.56 15.82
C GLU A 117 6.53 8.01 15.91
N ARG A 118 6.80 9.17 16.52
CA ARG A 118 8.15 9.67 16.77
C ARG A 118 8.99 8.71 17.61
N PHE A 119 8.38 8.06 18.60
CA PHE A 119 9.07 7.02 19.39
C PHE A 119 9.43 5.80 18.52
N ARG A 120 8.52 5.33 17.67
CA ARG A 120 8.79 4.24 16.72
C ARG A 120 9.91 4.59 15.75
N GLU A 121 9.88 5.79 15.18
CA GLU A 121 10.94 6.29 14.29
C GLU A 121 12.28 6.35 15.02
N TRP A 122 12.29 6.84 16.24
CA TRP A 122 13.47 6.92 17.08
C TRP A 122 14.06 5.53 17.38
N VAL A 123 13.23 4.54 17.72
CA VAL A 123 13.63 3.15 17.95
C VAL A 123 14.15 2.51 16.66
N ALA A 124 13.45 2.69 15.54
CA ALA A 124 13.83 2.12 14.25
C ALA A 124 15.18 2.69 13.77
N ALA A 125 15.36 4.00 13.84
CA ALA A 125 16.61 4.66 13.42
C ALA A 125 17.83 4.17 14.19
N ARG A 126 17.68 3.79 15.48
CA ARG A 126 18.79 3.33 16.31
C ARG A 126 18.97 1.80 16.32
N GLY A 127 17.89 1.07 16.11
CA GLY A 127 17.92 -0.41 16.12
C GLY A 127 18.39 -1.02 14.81
N THR A 128 18.24 -0.31 13.65
CA THR A 128 18.64 -0.80 12.33
C THR A 128 20.08 -0.47 11.93
N THR A 129 20.74 0.45 12.61
CA THR A 129 22.14 0.85 12.33
C THR A 129 23.18 -0.19 12.74
N GLY A 130 22.78 -1.35 13.25
CA GLY A 130 23.67 -2.42 13.73
C GLY A 130 24.31 -3.32 12.66
N ARG A 131 24.17 -3.03 11.37
CA ARG A 131 24.72 -3.88 10.28
C ARG A 131 26.02 -3.36 9.65
N SER A 132 26.54 -2.23 10.09
CA SER A 132 27.87 -1.76 9.71
C SER A 132 28.82 -1.95 10.90
N SER A 133 29.64 -2.96 10.79
CA SER A 133 30.60 -3.42 11.79
C SER A 133 31.87 -2.57 11.81
N TYR A 134 31.80 -1.26 12.08
CA TYR A 134 32.99 -0.46 12.40
C TYR A 134 32.61 0.94 12.89
N ASP A 135 32.00 1.03 14.08
CA ASP A 135 32.06 2.25 14.89
C ASP A 135 31.91 1.91 16.37
N ALA A 136 33.00 1.42 16.97
CA ALA A 136 33.10 1.09 18.40
C ALA A 136 33.41 2.30 19.28
N SER A 137 33.33 3.53 18.78
CA SER A 137 33.72 4.76 19.50
C SER A 137 32.56 5.60 20.03
N GLY A 138 31.37 5.03 20.13
CA GLY A 138 30.22 5.70 20.76
C GLY A 138 30.27 5.60 22.28
N SER A 139 29.99 6.70 23.01
CA SER A 139 29.89 6.71 24.48
C SER A 139 28.98 5.57 24.96
N GLY A 140 29.25 4.97 26.11
CA GLY A 140 28.53 3.80 26.66
C GLY A 140 27.00 3.97 26.71
N ARG A 141 26.47 5.22 26.79
CA ARG A 141 25.05 5.55 26.69
C ARG A 141 24.47 5.27 25.30
N GLN A 142 25.21 5.56 24.22
CA GLN A 142 24.74 5.33 22.85
C GLN A 142 24.73 3.83 22.51
N ALA A 143 25.72 3.09 22.97
CA ALA A 143 25.79 1.64 22.78
C ALA A 143 24.64 0.90 23.50
N TRP A 144 24.32 1.31 24.72
CA TRP A 144 23.18 0.77 25.47
C TRP A 144 21.84 1.06 24.79
N GLN A 145 21.61 2.30 24.36
CA GLN A 145 20.39 2.67 23.64
C GLN A 145 20.22 1.86 22.35
N ARG A 146 21.28 1.66 21.57
CA ARG A 146 21.24 0.83 20.34
C ARG A 146 20.85 -0.62 20.67
N ARG A 147 21.46 -1.22 21.71
CA ARG A 147 21.12 -2.59 22.14
C ARG A 147 19.68 -2.71 22.60
N LEU A 148 19.16 -1.76 23.36
CA LEU A 148 17.77 -1.72 23.80
C LEU A 148 16.82 -1.58 22.60
N CYS A 149 17.09 -0.66 21.68
CA CYS A 149 16.28 -0.50 20.48
C CYS A 149 16.29 -1.76 19.60
N ALA A 150 17.44 -2.37 19.39
CA ALA A 150 17.56 -3.63 18.66
C ALA A 150 16.78 -4.77 19.34
N PHE A 151 16.83 -4.86 20.67
CA PHE A 151 16.04 -5.83 21.44
C PHE A 151 14.53 -5.59 21.29
N LEU A 152 14.07 -4.34 21.40
CA LEU A 152 12.65 -3.99 21.23
C LEU A 152 12.13 -4.35 19.83
N LEU A 153 12.94 -4.15 18.79
CA LEU A 153 12.60 -4.54 17.42
C LEU A 153 12.64 -6.06 17.23
N SER A 154 13.68 -6.75 17.75
CA SER A 154 13.83 -8.21 17.59
C SER A 154 12.71 -9.01 18.27
N ARG A 155 12.17 -8.48 19.38
CA ARG A 155 11.04 -9.08 20.09
C ARG A 155 9.67 -8.59 19.59
N SER A 156 9.63 -7.80 18.52
CA SER A 156 8.42 -7.19 17.99
C SER A 156 7.60 -6.38 19.03
N LEU A 157 8.26 -5.94 20.11
CA LEU A 157 7.64 -5.07 21.12
C LEU A 157 7.38 -3.67 20.57
N VAL A 158 8.22 -3.23 19.64
CA VAL A 158 8.01 -2.01 18.86
C VAL A 158 8.12 -2.39 17.38
N LEU A 159 7.04 -2.22 16.63
CA LEU A 159 7.06 -2.40 15.18
C LEU A 159 7.65 -1.14 14.53
N PRO A 160 8.53 -1.29 13.52
CA PRO A 160 9.03 -0.13 12.78
C PRO A 160 7.87 0.65 12.15
N PRO A 161 8.00 1.97 12.01
CA PRO A 161 6.98 2.79 11.37
C PRO A 161 6.82 2.34 9.92
N ARG A 162 5.57 2.07 9.52
CA ARG A 162 5.24 1.79 8.12
C ARG A 162 5.25 3.11 7.36
N ASN A 163 6.16 3.27 6.45
CA ASN A 163 6.22 4.46 5.60
C ASN A 163 5.70 4.15 4.21
N ILE A 164 4.37 4.18 4.07
CA ILE A 164 3.70 3.89 2.80
C ILE A 164 4.08 4.89 1.70
N LYS A 165 4.41 6.13 2.06
CA LYS A 165 4.90 7.13 1.09
C LYS A 165 6.24 6.73 0.47
N ARG A 166 7.13 6.14 1.26
CA ARG A 166 8.41 5.61 0.73
C ARG A 166 8.18 4.44 -0.21
N LEU A 167 7.20 3.58 0.09
CA LEU A 167 6.81 2.50 -0.81
C LEU A 167 6.30 3.07 -2.14
N HIS A 168 5.36 4.02 -2.12
CA HIS A 168 4.85 4.66 -3.34
C HIS A 168 5.99 5.30 -4.14
N GLN A 169 6.86 6.07 -3.49
CA GLN A 169 8.01 6.70 -4.16
C GLN A 169 8.97 5.67 -4.75
N GLY A 170 9.17 4.54 -4.06
CA GLY A 170 9.96 3.42 -4.57
C GLY A 170 9.37 2.85 -5.85
N LEU A 171 8.06 2.55 -5.85
CA LEU A 171 7.35 2.02 -7.01
C LEU A 171 7.35 3.01 -8.19
N TYR A 172 7.22 4.32 -7.92
CA TYR A 172 7.33 5.36 -8.96
C TYR A 172 8.72 5.45 -9.57
N ARG A 173 9.78 5.42 -8.76
CA ARG A 173 11.18 5.45 -9.23
C ARG A 173 11.54 4.23 -10.07
N LEU A 174 10.99 3.07 -9.73
CA LEU A 174 11.19 1.83 -10.48
C LEU A 174 10.34 1.78 -11.76
N GLY A 175 9.46 2.77 -11.99
CA GLY A 175 8.55 2.78 -13.13
C GLY A 175 7.46 1.70 -13.08
N VAL A 176 7.29 1.04 -11.92
CA VAL A 176 6.34 -0.06 -11.71
C VAL A 176 4.92 0.45 -11.51
N ALA A 177 4.79 1.65 -10.97
CA ALA A 177 3.50 2.31 -10.77
C ALA A 177 3.58 3.80 -11.10
N ARG A 178 2.41 4.43 -11.27
CA ARG A 178 2.23 5.87 -11.51
C ARG A 178 1.26 6.47 -10.50
N PRO A 179 1.39 7.76 -10.17
CA PRO A 179 0.36 8.46 -9.41
C PRO A 179 -0.94 8.51 -10.23
N PHE A 180 -2.07 8.26 -9.58
CA PHE A 180 -3.37 8.47 -10.21
C PHE A 180 -3.56 9.97 -10.54
N GLY A 181 -4.21 10.26 -11.67
CA GLY A 181 -4.34 11.63 -12.18
C GLY A 181 -3.23 12.05 -13.15
N THR A 182 -2.24 11.20 -13.39
CA THR A 182 -1.27 11.40 -14.48
C THR A 182 -1.83 10.87 -15.81
N GLU A 183 -1.13 11.13 -16.90
CA GLU A 183 -1.51 10.67 -18.23
C GLU A 183 -1.79 9.16 -18.28
N LEU A 184 -2.86 8.80 -19.04
CA LEU A 184 -3.21 7.41 -19.26
C LEU A 184 -2.16 6.73 -20.15
N VAL A 185 -1.53 5.71 -19.63
CA VAL A 185 -0.53 4.92 -20.33
C VAL A 185 -0.90 3.45 -20.31
N MET A 186 -1.13 2.87 -21.49
CA MET A 186 -1.49 1.45 -21.66
C MET A 186 -0.27 0.51 -21.77
N LYS A 187 0.94 1.05 -21.77
CA LYS A 187 2.15 0.23 -21.88
C LYS A 187 2.38 -0.57 -20.60
N PRO A 188 2.74 -1.87 -20.70
CA PRO A 188 3.14 -2.67 -19.56
C PRO A 188 4.23 -1.98 -18.73
N CYS A 189 4.15 -2.13 -17.43
CA CYS A 189 5.19 -1.69 -16.50
C CYS A 189 6.21 -2.82 -16.27
N PRO A 190 7.44 -2.52 -15.83
CA PRO A 190 8.35 -3.56 -15.36
C PRO A 190 7.68 -4.33 -14.21
N ALA A 191 7.63 -5.67 -14.31
CA ALA A 191 7.09 -6.50 -13.25
C ALA A 191 8.08 -6.59 -12.07
N LEU A 192 7.56 -6.58 -10.86
CA LEU A 192 8.38 -6.66 -9.65
C LEU A 192 8.52 -8.13 -9.22
N TYR A 193 9.65 -8.76 -9.57
CA TYR A 193 9.94 -10.17 -9.26
C TYR A 193 10.68 -10.38 -7.92
N GLU A 194 10.44 -9.53 -6.92
CA GLU A 194 11.14 -9.62 -5.63
C GLU A 194 10.92 -10.97 -4.93
N ALA A 195 9.71 -11.53 -5.01
CA ALA A 195 9.40 -12.82 -4.39
C ALA A 195 10.22 -13.96 -5.00
N GLU A 196 10.37 -14.00 -6.32
CA GLU A 196 11.20 -14.99 -7.01
C GLU A 196 12.68 -14.82 -6.67
N ARG A 197 13.16 -13.58 -6.63
CA ARG A 197 14.55 -13.26 -6.29
C ARG A 197 14.90 -13.72 -4.88
N VAL A 198 13.99 -13.47 -3.91
CA VAL A 198 14.14 -13.95 -2.52
C VAL A 198 14.07 -15.48 -2.47
N ALA A 199 13.14 -16.12 -3.19
CA ALA A 199 13.03 -17.56 -3.23
C ALA A 199 14.29 -18.22 -3.84
N GLN A 200 14.89 -17.64 -4.87
CA GLN A 200 16.16 -18.10 -5.44
C GLN A 200 17.32 -17.98 -4.44
N GLN A 201 17.39 -16.87 -3.70
CA GLN A 201 18.40 -16.69 -2.66
C GLN A 201 18.28 -17.73 -1.54
N VAL A 202 17.04 -18.04 -1.12
CA VAL A 202 16.78 -19.05 -0.08
C VAL A 202 17.12 -20.46 -0.56
N ARG A 203 16.91 -20.79 -1.85
CA ARG A 203 17.26 -22.09 -2.42
C ARG A 203 18.78 -22.27 -2.63
N ALA A 204 19.54 -21.19 -2.65
CA ALA A 204 20.98 -21.20 -2.83
C ALA A 204 21.77 -21.35 -1.49
N ILE A 205 21.06 -21.43 -0.35
CA ILE A 205 21.60 -21.71 0.99
C ILE A 205 21.50 -23.22 1.28
#